data_604ce5e19958b0d1946ad30ac8606c0e
#
_entry.id   604ce5e19958b0d1946ad30ac8606c0e
#
_cell.length_a   1.000
_cell.length_b   1.000
_cell.length_c   1.000
_cell.angle_alpha   90.00
_cell.angle_beta   90.00
_cell.angle_gamma   90.00
#
_symmetry.space_group_name_H-M   'P 1'
#
loop_
_entity.id
_entity.type
_entity.pdbx_description
1 polymer ?
#
loop_
_entity_poly.entity_id
_entity_poly.type
_entity_poly.pdbx_seq_one_letter_code
_entity_poly.pdbx_strand_id
1 'polypeptide(L)'
;MAELPEAPTPTLTAIYADYEARQGDGFRDHLGASIIGKSCARALWYDFRWVTSARHSSRLLRLFETGQLEEDRLVRNLRATGATVLEVDPETGRQFRVEAHGGHFGGSLDGVALGLLEAPKTWHVLEFKTHSVKSFNELVAKGVVLAKPQHAAQMQIYMHLTGITRALYVAVCKDTDALHVERIEADRAMAERLLEKAGRIIFAQHPPARISEDPAWFECRFCDHHAACHDGGGAAVTCRSCLHATPVDGGWHCARHDRMLSPAEQRTACGRHLFIPDLIPGEVIDAGDDLVTYRMADGSTWTNDARSPEAAPC
;
A
#
# COMPACT_ATOMS: atom_id res chain seq x y z
N MET A 1 8.91 -25.58 -37.06
CA MET A 1 9.97 -25.80 -36.10
C MET A 1 9.52 -25.24 -34.79
N ALA A 2 9.49 -26.00 -33.70
CA ALA A 2 9.24 -25.44 -32.38
C ALA A 2 10.45 -24.56 -32.00
N GLU A 3 10.21 -23.30 -31.65
CA GLU A 3 11.26 -22.46 -31.10
C GLU A 3 11.69 -23.07 -29.78
N LEU A 4 13.00 -23.41 -29.67
CA LEU A 4 13.60 -23.81 -28.40
C LEU A 4 13.54 -22.60 -27.45
N PRO A 5 13.12 -22.80 -26.19
CA PRO A 5 13.18 -21.72 -25.21
C PRO A 5 14.62 -21.24 -25.09
N GLU A 6 14.84 -19.93 -25.22
CA GLU A 6 16.15 -19.33 -25.00
C GLU A 6 16.62 -19.69 -23.57
N ALA A 7 17.79 -20.27 -23.45
CA ALA A 7 18.38 -20.53 -22.16
C ALA A 7 18.64 -19.19 -21.45
N PRO A 8 18.17 -18.98 -20.21
CA PRO A 8 18.38 -17.74 -19.50
C PRO A 8 19.90 -17.48 -19.36
N THR A 9 20.34 -16.30 -19.77
CA THR A 9 21.75 -15.93 -19.59
C THR A 9 22.08 -15.83 -18.09
N PRO A 10 23.19 -16.42 -17.61
CA PRO A 10 23.55 -16.37 -16.19
C PRO A 10 23.61 -14.94 -15.63
N THR A 11 24.08 -13.99 -16.43
CA THR A 11 24.13 -12.56 -16.06
C THR A 11 22.74 -11.97 -15.81
N LEU A 12 21.76 -12.24 -16.68
CA LEU A 12 20.38 -11.77 -16.49
C LEU A 12 19.79 -12.37 -15.21
N THR A 13 20.00 -13.66 -14.99
CA THR A 13 19.53 -14.35 -13.78
C THR A 13 20.14 -13.72 -12.52
N ALA A 14 21.45 -13.43 -12.53
CA ALA A 14 22.13 -12.79 -11.40
C ALA A 14 21.60 -11.38 -11.13
N ILE A 15 21.34 -10.56 -12.17
CA ILE A 15 20.74 -9.24 -12.01
C ILE A 15 19.36 -9.35 -11.35
N TYR A 16 18.52 -10.25 -11.80
CA TYR A 16 17.16 -10.41 -11.24
C TYR A 16 17.20 -10.96 -9.81
N ALA A 17 18.07 -11.89 -9.50
CA ALA A 17 18.26 -12.41 -8.15
C ALA A 17 18.70 -11.31 -7.16
N ASP A 18 19.53 -10.36 -7.57
CA ASP A 18 19.93 -9.22 -6.75
C ASP A 18 18.73 -8.31 -6.39
N TYR A 19 17.85 -8.02 -7.36
CA TYR A 19 16.63 -7.25 -7.07
C TYR A 19 15.71 -7.98 -6.07
N GLU A 20 15.53 -9.29 -6.23
CA GLU A 20 14.70 -10.10 -5.34
C GLU A 20 15.31 -10.21 -3.94
N ALA A 21 16.63 -10.33 -3.83
CA ALA A 21 17.33 -10.39 -2.56
C ALA A 21 17.26 -9.07 -1.75
N ARG A 22 17.18 -7.93 -2.43
CA ARG A 22 17.04 -6.62 -1.79
C ARG A 22 15.60 -6.27 -1.41
N GLN A 23 14.62 -7.05 -1.85
CA GLN A 23 13.23 -6.84 -1.51
C GLN A 23 12.99 -7.12 -0.02
N GLY A 24 12.36 -6.18 0.68
CA GLY A 24 11.94 -6.35 2.07
C GLY A 24 10.83 -7.39 2.25
N ASP A 25 10.26 -7.45 3.44
CA ASP A 25 9.17 -8.37 3.78
C ASP A 25 7.82 -8.04 3.10
N GLY A 26 7.73 -6.88 2.45
CA GLY A 26 6.53 -6.41 1.76
C GLY A 26 5.47 -5.80 2.69
N PHE A 27 5.73 -5.70 3.98
CA PHE A 27 4.82 -5.16 4.96
C PHE A 27 5.05 -3.66 5.19
N ARG A 28 3.99 -2.86 5.12
CA ARG A 28 3.99 -1.45 5.47
C ARG A 28 3.53 -1.24 6.91
N ASP A 29 4.23 -0.38 7.66
CA ASP A 29 3.88 -0.12 9.06
C ASP A 29 2.58 0.67 9.23
N HIS A 30 2.11 1.36 8.19
CA HIS A 30 0.88 2.15 8.17
C HIS A 30 0.09 1.93 6.89
N LEU A 31 -1.20 2.21 6.92
CA LEU A 31 -2.04 2.29 5.72
C LEU A 31 -1.59 3.50 4.88
N GLY A 32 -1.13 3.26 3.67
CA GLY A 32 -0.54 4.30 2.84
C GLY A 32 -1.57 5.22 2.19
N ALA A 33 -1.32 6.53 2.19
CA ALA A 33 -2.12 7.50 1.44
C ALA A 33 -2.14 7.20 -0.06
N SER A 34 -1.07 6.61 -0.60
CA SER A 34 -0.95 6.22 -2.01
C SER A 34 -1.93 5.13 -2.46
N ILE A 35 -2.50 4.38 -1.53
CA ILE A 35 -3.44 3.29 -1.85
C ILE A 35 -4.87 3.55 -1.37
N ILE A 36 -5.12 4.61 -0.59
CA ILE A 36 -6.44 4.89 0.00
C ILE A 36 -7.54 5.07 -1.05
N GLY A 37 -7.16 5.46 -2.26
CA GLY A 37 -8.06 5.58 -3.41
C GLY A 37 -8.54 4.25 -4.00
N LYS A 38 -7.98 3.08 -3.59
CA LYS A 38 -8.51 1.77 -4.03
C LYS A 38 -9.98 1.64 -3.66
N SER A 39 -10.80 1.07 -4.55
CA SER A 39 -12.24 0.84 -4.35
C SER A 39 -12.52 -0.22 -3.28
N CYS A 40 -11.73 -1.30 -3.26
CA CYS A 40 -11.90 -2.42 -2.34
C CYS A 40 -11.36 -2.11 -0.94
N ALA A 41 -12.28 -1.92 0.03
CA ALA A 41 -11.91 -1.68 1.42
C ALA A 41 -11.28 -2.92 2.10
N ARG A 42 -11.70 -4.15 1.69
CA ARG A 42 -11.11 -5.41 2.18
C ARG A 42 -9.63 -5.52 1.79
N ALA A 43 -9.27 -5.16 0.57
CA ALA A 43 -7.88 -5.17 0.13
C ALA A 43 -7.01 -4.20 0.97
N LEU A 44 -7.53 -2.99 1.27
CA LEU A 44 -6.85 -2.03 2.15
C LEU A 44 -6.71 -2.55 3.59
N TRP A 45 -7.71 -3.26 4.09
CA TRP A 45 -7.64 -3.89 5.41
C TRP A 45 -6.61 -5.04 5.42
N TYR A 46 -6.53 -5.84 4.36
CA TYR A 46 -5.53 -6.90 4.21
C TYR A 46 -4.11 -6.32 4.13
N ASP A 47 -3.91 -5.23 3.38
CA ASP A 47 -2.64 -4.48 3.37
C ASP A 47 -2.25 -4.02 4.78
N PHE A 48 -3.19 -3.42 5.52
CA PHE A 48 -2.95 -2.88 6.87
C PHE A 48 -2.72 -3.98 7.92
N ARG A 49 -3.45 -5.09 7.84
CA ARG A 49 -3.34 -6.24 8.74
C ARG A 49 -2.25 -7.25 8.33
N TRP A 50 -1.50 -6.96 7.27
CA TRP A 50 -0.43 -7.83 6.80
C TRP A 50 -0.89 -9.26 6.49
N VAL A 51 -2.09 -9.39 5.94
CA VAL A 51 -2.69 -10.71 5.65
C VAL A 51 -1.87 -11.46 4.59
N THR A 52 -1.37 -10.74 3.59
CA THR A 52 -0.44 -11.29 2.59
C THR A 52 0.74 -10.36 2.40
N SER A 53 1.90 -10.94 2.16
CA SER A 53 3.12 -10.19 1.84
C SER A 53 3.13 -9.83 0.35
N ALA A 54 3.32 -8.56 0.03
CA ALA A 54 3.49 -8.12 -1.35
C ALA A 54 4.88 -8.53 -1.85
N ARG A 55 4.94 -9.52 -2.74
CA ARG A 55 6.16 -9.95 -3.43
C ARG A 55 6.12 -9.52 -4.88
N HIS A 56 7.12 -8.79 -5.30
CA HIS A 56 7.20 -8.25 -6.66
C HIS A 56 8.28 -8.99 -7.46
N SER A 57 8.01 -9.20 -8.74
CA SER A 57 9.03 -9.75 -9.65
C SER A 57 10.18 -8.75 -9.83
N SER A 58 11.37 -9.25 -10.12
CA SER A 58 12.57 -8.46 -10.40
C SER A 58 12.32 -7.37 -11.45
N ARG A 59 11.53 -7.69 -12.49
CA ARG A 59 11.12 -6.74 -13.51
C ARG A 59 10.30 -5.58 -12.95
N LEU A 60 9.37 -5.86 -12.02
CA LEU A 60 8.54 -4.83 -11.39
C LEU A 60 9.36 -3.96 -10.42
N LEU A 61 10.30 -4.57 -9.69
CA LEU A 61 11.22 -3.84 -8.82
C LEU A 61 12.10 -2.87 -9.61
N ARG A 62 12.61 -3.29 -10.78
CA ARG A 62 13.34 -2.41 -11.71
C ARG A 62 12.47 -1.26 -12.23
N LEU A 63 11.17 -1.52 -12.44
CA LEU A 63 10.22 -0.49 -12.84
C LEU A 63 10.00 0.55 -11.74
N PHE A 64 9.98 0.13 -10.47
CA PHE A 64 9.91 1.05 -9.33
C PHE A 64 11.17 1.91 -9.23
N GLU A 65 12.35 1.30 -9.40
CA GLU A 65 13.62 2.05 -9.44
C GLU A 65 13.64 3.10 -10.56
N THR A 66 13.12 2.78 -11.75
CA THR A 66 12.95 3.76 -12.83
C THR A 66 12.13 4.96 -12.37
N GLY A 67 11.04 4.72 -11.62
CA GLY A 67 10.23 5.81 -11.05
C GLY A 67 11.04 6.70 -10.11
N GLN A 68 11.80 6.10 -9.19
CA GLN A 68 12.65 6.83 -8.23
C GLN A 68 13.74 7.67 -8.92
N LEU A 69 14.39 7.13 -9.94
CA LEU A 69 15.40 7.86 -10.72
C LEU A 69 14.81 9.06 -11.47
N GLU A 70 13.56 8.99 -11.88
CA GLU A 70 12.87 10.10 -12.53
C GLU A 70 12.50 11.24 -11.58
N GLU A 71 12.29 10.97 -10.30
CA GLU A 71 11.97 12.01 -9.30
C GLU A 71 13.08 13.08 -9.25
N ASP A 72 14.35 12.68 -9.13
CA ASP A 72 15.49 13.59 -9.13
C ASP A 72 15.58 14.44 -10.43
N ARG A 73 15.21 13.83 -11.56
CA ARG A 73 15.21 14.51 -12.86
C ARG A 73 14.11 15.58 -12.91
N LEU A 74 12.92 15.26 -12.44
CA LEU A 74 11.78 16.18 -12.40
C LEU A 74 12.03 17.34 -11.45
N VAL A 75 12.65 17.09 -10.28
CA VAL A 75 13.07 18.14 -9.36
C VAL A 75 14.02 19.12 -10.04
N ARG A 76 15.06 18.62 -10.74
CA ARG A 76 16.00 19.47 -11.50
C ARG A 76 15.29 20.29 -12.57
N ASN A 77 14.33 19.69 -13.28
CA ASN A 77 13.55 20.39 -14.31
C ASN A 77 12.72 21.53 -13.72
N LEU A 78 12.04 21.31 -12.59
CA LEU A 78 11.29 22.35 -11.90
C LEU A 78 12.20 23.48 -11.38
N ARG A 79 13.35 23.13 -10.77
CA ARG A 79 14.34 24.12 -10.33
C ARG A 79 14.90 24.96 -11.49
N ALA A 80 15.06 24.38 -12.65
CA ALA A 80 15.54 25.09 -13.86
C ALA A 80 14.54 26.15 -14.36
N THR A 81 13.24 26.07 -14.00
CA THR A 81 12.25 27.11 -14.29
C THR A 81 12.30 28.29 -13.31
N GLY A 82 13.17 28.24 -12.29
CA GLY A 82 13.26 29.24 -11.23
C GLY A 82 12.40 28.90 -10.00
N ALA A 83 11.72 27.77 -9.97
CA ALA A 83 10.95 27.35 -8.80
C ALA A 83 11.86 26.91 -7.65
N THR A 84 11.45 27.26 -6.41
CA THR A 84 12.01 26.67 -5.19
C THR A 84 11.36 25.33 -4.96
N VAL A 85 12.16 24.25 -4.94
CA VAL A 85 11.69 22.88 -4.68
C VAL A 85 12.39 22.35 -3.44
N LEU A 86 11.60 21.93 -2.45
CA LEU A 86 12.05 21.29 -1.23
C LEU A 86 11.61 19.83 -1.24
N GLU A 87 12.57 18.91 -1.25
CA GLU A 87 12.35 17.46 -1.18
C GLU A 87 12.34 16.97 0.26
N VAL A 88 13.01 17.72 1.14
CA VAL A 88 13.09 17.45 2.57
C VAL A 88 12.70 18.71 3.35
N ASP A 89 12.17 18.49 4.53
CA ASP A 89 11.92 19.54 5.49
C ASP A 89 13.25 20.19 5.93
N PRO A 90 13.45 21.50 5.73
CA PRO A 90 14.68 22.19 6.08
C PRO A 90 15.02 22.15 7.58
N GLU A 91 14.02 21.98 8.44
CA GLU A 91 14.23 21.99 9.90
C GLU A 91 14.70 20.60 10.38
N THR A 92 14.18 19.53 9.79
CA THR A 92 14.48 18.16 10.23
C THR A 92 15.45 17.40 9.33
N GLY A 93 15.68 17.87 8.10
CA GLY A 93 16.46 17.19 7.08
C GLY A 93 15.83 15.88 6.58
N ARG A 94 14.58 15.61 6.93
CA ARG A 94 13.87 14.39 6.55
C ARG A 94 12.83 14.68 5.47
N GLN A 95 12.48 13.65 4.68
CA GLN A 95 11.41 13.74 3.72
C GLN A 95 10.11 14.19 4.40
N PHE A 96 9.37 15.10 3.76
CA PHE A 96 8.06 15.52 4.25
C PHE A 96 7.13 14.32 4.40
N ARG A 97 6.51 14.22 5.57
CA ARG A 97 5.62 13.12 5.90
C ARG A 97 4.35 13.67 6.53
N VAL A 98 3.23 13.04 6.20
CA VAL A 98 1.94 13.29 6.84
C VAL A 98 1.45 12.02 7.51
N GLU A 99 0.73 12.20 8.62
CA GLU A 99 0.14 11.09 9.36
C GLU A 99 -1.21 11.48 9.97
N ALA A 100 -2.04 10.46 10.21
CA ALA A 100 -3.32 10.55 10.89
C ALA A 100 -3.63 9.24 11.61
N HIS A 101 -4.75 9.21 12.36
CA HIS A 101 -5.22 8.03 13.08
C HIS A 101 -4.14 7.40 13.98
N GLY A 102 -3.45 8.23 14.79
CA GLY A 102 -2.44 7.74 15.71
C GLY A 102 -1.21 7.13 15.04
N GLY A 103 -0.82 7.63 13.85
CA GLY A 103 0.32 7.11 13.08
C GLY A 103 0.00 5.89 12.20
N HIS A 104 -1.23 5.37 12.25
CA HIS A 104 -1.64 4.21 11.45
C HIS A 104 -2.00 4.53 10.00
N PHE A 105 -2.14 5.79 9.65
CA PHE A 105 -2.34 6.27 8.29
C PHE A 105 -1.32 7.34 7.95
N GLY A 106 -0.79 7.35 6.74
CA GLY A 106 0.14 8.39 6.33
C GLY A 106 0.80 8.15 4.99
N GLY A 107 1.80 8.98 4.70
CA GLY A 107 2.60 8.90 3.49
C GLY A 107 3.68 9.97 3.46
N SER A 108 4.64 9.80 2.56
CA SER A 108 5.69 10.78 2.27
C SER A 108 5.36 11.51 0.98
N LEU A 109 5.65 12.80 0.94
CA LEU A 109 5.49 13.64 -0.23
C LEU A 109 6.78 13.55 -1.08
N ASP A 110 6.64 13.65 -2.40
CA ASP A 110 7.80 13.76 -3.29
C ASP A 110 8.48 15.14 -3.13
N GLY A 111 7.78 16.10 -2.55
CA GLY A 111 8.28 17.42 -2.19
C GLY A 111 7.19 18.48 -2.14
N VAL A 112 7.64 19.73 -1.99
CA VAL A 112 6.79 20.93 -2.12
C VAL A 112 7.50 21.97 -2.99
N ALA A 113 6.73 22.76 -3.75
CA ALA A 113 7.27 23.78 -4.64
C ALA A 113 6.59 25.15 -4.44
N LEU A 114 7.40 26.21 -4.56
CA LEU A 114 6.98 27.61 -4.63
C LEU A 114 7.62 28.27 -5.87
N GLY A 115 6.94 29.23 -6.48
CA GLY A 115 7.50 29.95 -7.63
C GLY A 115 7.17 29.30 -8.97
N LEU A 116 6.17 28.42 -9.03
CA LEU A 116 5.64 27.91 -10.30
C LEU A 116 5.11 29.04 -11.15
N LEU A 117 5.36 29.02 -12.46
CA LEU A 117 5.03 30.14 -13.37
C LEU A 117 3.54 30.49 -13.35
N GLU A 118 2.66 29.51 -13.22
CA GLU A 118 1.21 29.68 -13.21
C GLU A 118 0.69 30.23 -11.85
N ALA A 119 1.46 30.07 -10.79
CA ALA A 119 1.08 30.49 -9.44
C ALA A 119 2.31 30.77 -8.54
N PRO A 120 3.07 31.82 -8.82
CA PRO A 120 4.40 32.04 -8.24
C PRO A 120 4.40 32.31 -6.73
N LYS A 121 3.25 32.63 -6.15
CA LYS A 121 3.11 32.96 -4.71
C LYS A 121 2.47 31.84 -3.89
N THR A 122 2.19 30.69 -4.50
CA THR A 122 1.44 29.60 -3.87
C THR A 122 2.30 28.36 -3.74
N TRP A 123 2.36 27.79 -2.54
CA TRP A 123 2.98 26.48 -2.33
C TRP A 123 2.12 25.37 -2.96
N HIS A 124 2.79 24.40 -3.56
CA HIS A 124 2.17 23.20 -4.12
C HIS A 124 2.81 21.95 -3.54
N VAL A 125 2.01 20.96 -3.18
CA VAL A 125 2.46 19.58 -3.00
C VAL A 125 2.90 19.03 -4.35
N LEU A 126 4.02 18.34 -4.41
CA LEU A 126 4.49 17.66 -5.62
C LEU A 126 4.09 16.18 -5.60
N GLU A 127 3.68 15.69 -6.76
CA GLU A 127 3.40 14.27 -7.00
C GLU A 127 3.97 13.89 -8.37
N PHE A 128 4.98 13.03 -8.38
CA PHE A 128 5.69 12.58 -9.57
C PHE A 128 5.30 11.15 -9.94
N LYS A 129 5.03 10.92 -11.23
CA LYS A 129 4.65 9.58 -11.70
C LYS A 129 5.21 9.27 -13.08
N THR A 130 5.59 8.01 -13.26
CA THR A 130 5.96 7.47 -14.58
C THR A 130 4.82 6.63 -15.15
N HIS A 131 4.57 6.75 -16.44
CA HIS A 131 3.49 6.05 -17.14
C HIS A 131 4.00 5.34 -18.40
N SER A 132 3.36 4.21 -18.76
CA SER A 132 3.44 3.69 -20.12
C SER A 132 2.70 4.61 -21.09
N VAL A 133 3.00 4.56 -22.37
CA VAL A 133 2.37 5.41 -23.41
C VAL A 133 0.84 5.33 -23.38
N LYS A 134 0.26 4.13 -23.19
CA LYS A 134 -1.19 3.95 -23.08
C LYS A 134 -1.76 4.71 -21.87
N SER A 135 -1.15 4.54 -20.71
CA SER A 135 -1.56 5.17 -19.44
C SER A 135 -1.35 6.69 -19.47
N PHE A 136 -0.29 7.14 -20.14
CA PHE A 136 0.02 8.56 -20.33
C PHE A 136 -0.98 9.26 -21.25
N ASN A 137 -1.30 8.65 -22.40
CA ASN A 137 -2.28 9.21 -23.33
C ASN A 137 -3.68 9.30 -22.71
N GLU A 138 -4.07 8.32 -21.89
CA GLU A 138 -5.31 8.40 -21.13
C GLU A 138 -5.30 9.56 -20.12
N LEU A 139 -4.17 9.75 -19.43
CA LEU A 139 -3.97 10.87 -18.49
C LEU A 139 -4.10 12.23 -19.20
N VAL A 140 -3.40 12.41 -20.31
CA VAL A 140 -3.47 13.66 -21.11
C VAL A 140 -4.89 13.94 -21.60
N ALA A 141 -5.62 12.90 -22.00
CA ALA A 141 -6.97 13.06 -22.54
C ALA A 141 -8.04 13.37 -21.48
N LYS A 142 -7.91 12.82 -20.27
CA LYS A 142 -8.97 12.86 -19.23
C LYS A 142 -8.61 13.68 -18.01
N GLY A 143 -7.33 14.03 -17.82
CA GLY A 143 -6.80 14.63 -16.60
C GLY A 143 -6.66 13.63 -15.46
N VAL A 144 -5.92 14.04 -14.40
CA VAL A 144 -5.55 13.18 -13.26
C VAL A 144 -6.77 12.65 -12.53
N VAL A 145 -7.75 13.48 -12.25
CA VAL A 145 -8.91 13.10 -11.42
C VAL A 145 -9.68 11.92 -12.02
N LEU A 146 -9.87 11.91 -13.32
CA LEU A 146 -10.62 10.85 -14.02
C LEU A 146 -9.74 9.67 -14.42
N ALA A 147 -8.52 9.93 -14.89
CA ALA A 147 -7.63 8.88 -15.38
C ALA A 147 -6.88 8.16 -14.25
N LYS A 148 -6.60 8.84 -13.13
CA LYS A 148 -5.77 8.35 -12.02
C LYS A 148 -6.40 8.70 -10.66
N PRO A 149 -7.60 8.19 -10.35
CA PRO A 149 -8.32 8.56 -9.12
C PRO A 149 -7.55 8.23 -7.84
N GLN A 150 -6.67 7.22 -7.85
CA GLN A 150 -5.82 6.91 -6.69
C GLN A 150 -4.76 7.99 -6.45
N HIS A 151 -4.14 8.52 -7.50
CA HIS A 151 -3.17 9.62 -7.36
C HIS A 151 -3.88 10.92 -6.93
N ALA A 152 -5.08 11.17 -7.47
CA ALA A 152 -5.90 12.28 -7.01
C ALA A 152 -6.22 12.16 -5.52
N ALA A 153 -6.65 10.99 -5.06
CA ALA A 153 -6.92 10.72 -3.64
C ALA A 153 -5.66 10.94 -2.77
N GLN A 154 -4.49 10.48 -3.20
CA GLN A 154 -3.22 10.69 -2.50
C GLN A 154 -2.92 12.19 -2.34
N MET A 155 -3.00 12.96 -3.41
CA MET A 155 -2.76 14.41 -3.36
C MET A 155 -3.77 15.16 -2.48
N GLN A 156 -5.05 14.76 -2.49
CA GLN A 156 -6.06 15.37 -1.62
C GLN A 156 -5.75 15.13 -0.14
N ILE A 157 -5.29 13.94 0.23
CA ILE A 157 -4.81 13.64 1.60
C ILE A 157 -3.61 14.51 1.95
N TYR A 158 -2.62 14.60 1.06
CA TYR A 158 -1.43 15.40 1.32
C TYR A 158 -1.75 16.89 1.47
N MET A 159 -2.56 17.45 0.60
CA MET A 159 -3.00 18.85 0.70
C MET A 159 -3.76 19.10 2.01
N HIS A 160 -4.66 18.20 2.38
CA HIS A 160 -5.46 18.37 3.61
C HIS A 160 -4.59 18.33 4.87
N LEU A 161 -3.68 17.39 4.97
CA LEU A 161 -2.86 17.20 6.17
C LEU A 161 -1.70 18.19 6.29
N THR A 162 -1.24 18.77 5.17
CA THR A 162 -0.22 19.83 5.17
C THR A 162 -0.79 21.23 5.27
N GLY A 163 -2.09 21.40 4.98
CA GLY A 163 -2.71 22.72 4.82
C GLY A 163 -2.37 23.43 3.50
N ILE A 164 -1.58 22.82 2.61
CA ILE A 164 -1.28 23.33 1.27
C ILE A 164 -2.50 23.08 0.39
N THR A 165 -3.00 24.12 -0.29
CA THR A 165 -4.27 24.05 -1.02
C THR A 165 -4.13 23.73 -2.51
N ARG A 166 -2.92 23.45 -2.97
CA ARG A 166 -2.62 23.13 -4.37
C ARG A 166 -1.64 21.96 -4.46
N ALA A 167 -1.78 21.13 -5.48
CA ALA A 167 -0.78 20.16 -5.85
C ALA A 167 -0.36 20.35 -7.31
N LEU A 168 0.88 19.99 -7.62
CA LEU A 168 1.41 19.87 -8.97
C LEU A 168 1.66 18.40 -9.25
N TYR A 169 0.91 17.84 -10.16
CA TYR A 169 1.13 16.50 -10.68
C TYR A 169 2.04 16.59 -11.90
N VAL A 170 3.15 15.87 -11.90
CA VAL A 170 4.07 15.81 -13.04
C VAL A 170 4.24 14.36 -13.46
N ALA A 171 3.92 14.07 -14.69
CA ALA A 171 4.01 12.73 -15.26
C ALA A 171 5.03 12.64 -16.37
N VAL A 172 5.80 11.55 -16.38
CA VAL A 172 6.71 11.19 -17.48
C VAL A 172 6.18 9.97 -18.20
N CYS A 173 6.09 10.04 -19.53
CA CYS A 173 5.90 8.86 -20.36
C CYS A 173 7.25 8.16 -20.55
N LYS A 174 7.47 7.03 -19.87
CA LYS A 174 8.75 6.29 -19.93
C LYS A 174 9.09 5.71 -21.32
N ASP A 175 8.11 5.69 -22.25
CA ASP A 175 8.31 5.13 -23.59
C ASP A 175 8.69 6.24 -24.61
N THR A 176 8.37 7.51 -24.31
CA THR A 176 8.58 8.65 -25.24
C THR A 176 9.28 9.83 -24.61
N ASP A 177 9.51 9.79 -23.30
CA ASP A 177 10.06 10.89 -22.51
C ASP A 177 9.21 12.18 -22.50
N ALA A 178 7.97 12.12 -22.96
CA ALA A 178 7.06 13.24 -22.93
C ALA A 178 6.61 13.56 -21.51
N LEU A 179 6.39 14.85 -21.23
CA LEU A 179 5.93 15.35 -19.92
C LEU A 179 4.46 15.78 -20.00
N HIS A 180 3.75 15.55 -18.91
CA HIS A 180 2.44 16.13 -18.63
C HIS A 180 2.44 16.77 -17.26
N VAL A 181 1.91 17.98 -17.16
CA VAL A 181 1.85 18.74 -15.92
C VAL A 181 0.40 19.18 -15.69
N GLU A 182 -0.12 18.93 -14.50
CA GLU A 182 -1.49 19.32 -14.13
C GLU A 182 -1.51 19.87 -12.70
N ARG A 183 -2.17 21.02 -12.52
CA ARG A 183 -2.38 21.62 -11.19
C ARG A 183 -3.72 21.16 -10.64
N ILE A 184 -3.71 20.67 -9.41
CA ILE A 184 -4.88 20.14 -8.72
C ILE A 184 -5.21 21.08 -7.54
N GLU A 185 -6.49 21.39 -7.37
CA GLU A 185 -6.99 22.15 -6.22
C GLU A 185 -7.45 21.21 -5.11
N ALA A 186 -7.35 21.70 -3.87
CA ALA A 186 -7.81 20.94 -2.71
C ALA A 186 -9.34 20.81 -2.71
N ASP A 187 -9.81 19.56 -2.61
CA ASP A 187 -11.19 19.19 -2.30
C ASP A 187 -11.25 18.67 -0.86
N ARG A 188 -11.57 19.57 0.07
CA ARG A 188 -11.65 19.26 1.49
C ARG A 188 -12.65 18.13 1.78
N ALA A 189 -13.80 18.14 1.13
CA ALA A 189 -14.83 17.13 1.36
C ALA A 189 -14.37 15.74 0.89
N MET A 190 -13.63 15.67 -0.23
CA MET A 190 -13.00 14.42 -0.69
C MET A 190 -11.98 13.93 0.32
N ALA A 191 -11.09 14.80 0.79
CA ALA A 191 -10.05 14.44 1.75
C ALA A 191 -10.63 13.94 3.08
N GLU A 192 -11.64 14.60 3.62
CA GLU A 192 -12.35 14.19 4.84
C GLU A 192 -12.99 12.80 4.68
N ARG A 193 -13.68 12.53 3.57
CA ARG A 193 -14.24 11.19 3.27
C ARG A 193 -13.16 10.10 3.18
N LEU A 194 -11.99 10.43 2.62
CA LEU A 194 -10.86 9.49 2.53
C LEU A 194 -10.24 9.20 3.90
N LEU A 195 -10.11 10.22 4.76
CA LEU A 195 -9.67 10.05 6.14
C LEU A 195 -10.65 9.21 6.96
N GLU A 196 -11.95 9.47 6.86
CA GLU A 196 -12.97 8.64 7.48
C GLU A 196 -12.90 7.18 6.99
N LYS A 197 -12.69 6.97 5.68
CA LYS A 197 -12.49 5.63 5.10
C LYS A 197 -11.27 4.95 5.72
N ALA A 198 -10.15 5.65 5.83
CA ALA A 198 -8.94 5.14 6.47
C ALA A 198 -9.20 4.73 7.92
N GLY A 199 -9.85 5.58 8.72
CA GLY A 199 -10.21 5.28 10.10
C GLY A 199 -11.11 4.03 10.22
N ARG A 200 -12.15 3.93 9.39
CA ARG A 200 -13.01 2.74 9.38
C ARG A 200 -12.24 1.45 9.07
N ILE A 201 -11.27 1.50 8.15
CA ILE A 201 -10.45 0.33 7.80
C ILE A 201 -9.48 -0.03 8.92
N ILE A 202 -8.78 0.95 9.47
CA ILE A 202 -7.77 0.76 10.51
C ILE A 202 -8.38 0.12 11.76
N PHE A 203 -9.50 0.65 12.22
CA PHE A 203 -10.13 0.21 13.47
C PHE A 203 -11.16 -0.92 13.28
N ALA A 204 -11.35 -1.43 12.06
CA ALA A 204 -12.19 -2.59 11.82
C ALA A 204 -11.55 -3.85 12.43
N GLN A 205 -12.31 -4.57 13.26
CA GLN A 205 -11.89 -5.85 13.82
C GLN A 205 -12.04 -7.00 12.82
N HIS A 206 -12.99 -6.85 11.89
CA HIS A 206 -13.30 -7.82 10.83
C HIS A 206 -13.01 -7.23 9.46
N PRO A 207 -12.62 -8.04 8.48
CA PRO A 207 -12.40 -7.57 7.12
C PRO A 207 -13.71 -7.02 6.53
N PRO A 208 -13.69 -5.85 5.87
CA PRO A 208 -14.84 -5.34 5.15
C PRO A 208 -15.37 -6.35 4.11
N ALA A 209 -16.61 -6.17 3.65
CA ALA A 209 -17.18 -6.98 2.59
C ALA A 209 -16.29 -6.98 1.34
N ARG A 210 -16.33 -8.09 0.58
CA ARG A 210 -15.69 -8.16 -0.73
C ARG A 210 -16.31 -7.14 -1.67
N ILE A 211 -15.53 -6.60 -2.59
CA ILE A 211 -16.05 -5.74 -3.65
C ILE A 211 -16.88 -6.55 -4.67
N SER A 212 -16.56 -7.83 -4.83
CA SER A 212 -17.29 -8.79 -5.64
C SER A 212 -17.11 -10.19 -5.07
N GLU A 213 -18.15 -11.02 -5.15
CA GLU A 213 -18.04 -12.45 -4.85
C GLU A 213 -17.50 -13.26 -6.05
N ASP A 214 -17.49 -12.67 -7.25
CA ASP A 214 -16.88 -13.26 -8.44
C ASP A 214 -15.35 -13.07 -8.41
N PRO A 215 -14.55 -14.14 -8.26
CA PRO A 215 -13.08 -14.06 -8.28
C PRO A 215 -12.52 -13.57 -9.62
N ALA A 216 -13.26 -13.72 -10.73
CA ALA A 216 -12.87 -13.24 -12.05
C ALA A 216 -13.14 -11.74 -12.26
N TRP A 217 -13.83 -11.07 -11.33
CA TRP A 217 -14.02 -9.64 -11.37
C TRP A 217 -12.70 -8.90 -11.56
N PHE A 218 -12.68 -7.89 -12.41
CA PHE A 218 -11.43 -7.23 -12.86
C PHE A 218 -10.51 -6.83 -11.68
N GLU A 219 -11.06 -6.17 -10.65
CA GLU A 219 -10.23 -5.73 -9.52
C GLU A 219 -9.81 -6.90 -8.60
N CYS A 220 -10.59 -7.96 -8.51
CA CYS A 220 -10.25 -9.15 -7.74
C CYS A 220 -9.16 -9.97 -8.44
N ARG A 221 -9.29 -10.19 -9.75
CA ARG A 221 -8.36 -10.99 -10.55
C ARG A 221 -6.90 -10.49 -10.49
N PHE A 222 -6.70 -9.18 -10.35
CA PHE A 222 -5.37 -8.57 -10.29
C PHE A 222 -5.02 -8.07 -8.88
N CYS A 223 -5.72 -8.53 -7.86
CA CYS A 223 -5.49 -8.17 -6.48
C CYS A 223 -4.37 -9.03 -5.86
N ASP A 224 -3.41 -8.42 -5.19
CA ASP A 224 -2.34 -9.14 -4.47
C ASP A 224 -2.87 -10.06 -3.37
N HIS A 225 -4.10 -9.80 -2.90
CA HIS A 225 -4.78 -10.59 -1.88
C HIS A 225 -5.76 -11.64 -2.46
N HIS A 226 -5.75 -11.89 -3.78
CA HIS A 226 -6.72 -12.77 -4.44
C HIS A 226 -6.78 -14.15 -3.77
N ALA A 227 -5.63 -14.78 -3.57
CA ALA A 227 -5.55 -16.10 -2.97
C ALA A 227 -6.17 -16.15 -1.56
N ALA A 228 -5.83 -15.19 -0.68
CA ALA A 228 -6.39 -15.12 0.66
C ALA A 228 -7.88 -14.76 0.68
N CYS A 229 -8.34 -14.01 -0.34
CA CYS A 229 -9.72 -13.55 -0.40
C CYS A 229 -10.68 -14.57 -1.02
N HIS A 230 -10.26 -15.28 -2.08
CA HIS A 230 -11.14 -16.12 -2.90
C HIS A 230 -10.75 -17.61 -2.92
N ASP A 231 -9.45 -17.94 -2.77
CA ASP A 231 -8.97 -19.32 -2.97
C ASP A 231 -8.66 -20.04 -1.65
N GLY A 232 -8.95 -19.41 -0.51
CA GLY A 232 -8.64 -19.97 0.81
C GLY A 232 -7.14 -20.02 1.13
N GLY A 233 -6.33 -19.22 0.43
CA GLY A 233 -4.90 -19.08 0.72
C GLY A 233 -4.67 -18.57 2.15
N GLY A 234 -3.65 -19.11 2.83
CA GLY A 234 -3.37 -18.80 4.22
C GLY A 234 -2.96 -17.34 4.44
N ALA A 235 -3.37 -16.78 5.57
CA ALA A 235 -2.88 -15.51 6.05
C ALA A 235 -1.46 -15.63 6.62
N ALA A 236 -0.65 -14.58 6.48
CA ALA A 236 0.66 -14.54 7.11
C ALA A 236 0.55 -14.56 8.63
N VAL A 237 1.42 -15.32 9.29
CA VAL A 237 1.49 -15.40 10.76
C VAL A 237 2.24 -14.18 11.29
N THR A 238 1.49 -13.15 11.64
CA THR A 238 2.01 -11.89 12.21
C THR A 238 1.14 -11.46 13.39
N CYS A 239 1.61 -10.55 14.25
CA CYS A 239 0.72 -10.03 15.29
C CYS A 239 -0.48 -9.28 14.67
N ARG A 240 -0.36 -8.69 13.47
CA ARG A 240 -1.46 -7.94 12.86
C ARG A 240 -2.57 -8.83 12.30
N SER A 241 -2.28 -10.09 11.99
CA SER A 241 -3.27 -11.11 11.63
C SER A 241 -3.83 -11.85 12.86
N CYS A 242 -3.32 -11.53 14.06
CA CYS A 242 -3.76 -12.13 15.32
C CYS A 242 -4.99 -11.41 15.89
N LEU A 243 -5.95 -12.19 16.40
CA LEU A 243 -7.18 -11.66 17.03
C LEU A 243 -6.93 -10.85 18.31
N HIS A 244 -5.77 -11.06 18.97
CA HIS A 244 -5.42 -10.34 20.20
C HIS A 244 -4.74 -8.99 19.95
N ALA A 245 -4.39 -8.65 18.70
CA ALA A 245 -3.70 -7.41 18.37
C ALA A 245 -4.68 -6.37 17.81
N THR A 246 -4.68 -5.20 18.45
CA THR A 246 -5.49 -4.05 18.03
C THR A 246 -4.64 -2.82 17.79
N PRO A 247 -4.92 -2.01 16.74
CA PRO A 247 -4.29 -0.71 16.58
C PRO A 247 -4.80 0.24 17.67
N VAL A 248 -3.87 0.93 18.31
CA VAL A 248 -4.14 1.98 19.29
C VAL A 248 -3.31 3.21 18.96
N ASP A 249 -3.56 4.35 19.58
CA ASP A 249 -2.77 5.55 19.34
C ASP A 249 -1.26 5.27 19.56
N GLY A 250 -0.46 5.59 18.55
CA GLY A 250 0.99 5.40 18.57
C GLY A 250 1.49 3.96 18.34
N GLY A 251 0.62 2.96 18.09
CA GLY A 251 1.10 1.61 17.82
C GLY A 251 0.06 0.50 17.91
N TRP A 252 0.52 -0.69 18.24
CA TRP A 252 -0.31 -1.90 18.37
C TRP A 252 -0.26 -2.46 19.78
N HIS A 253 -1.43 -2.73 20.35
CA HIS A 253 -1.56 -3.35 21.67
C HIS A 253 -1.94 -4.82 21.54
N CYS A 254 -1.32 -5.68 22.33
CA CYS A 254 -1.65 -7.10 22.45
C CYS A 254 -2.47 -7.34 23.71
N ALA A 255 -3.75 -7.66 23.58
CA ALA A 255 -4.61 -7.98 24.74
C ALA A 255 -4.18 -9.26 25.46
N ARG A 256 -3.55 -10.22 24.75
CA ARG A 256 -3.06 -11.47 25.36
C ARG A 256 -1.92 -11.27 26.35
N HIS A 257 -1.03 -10.33 26.04
CA HIS A 257 0.14 -10.03 26.87
C HIS A 257 0.03 -8.69 27.60
N ASP A 258 -1.09 -7.99 27.44
CA ASP A 258 -1.40 -6.68 28.01
C ASP A 258 -0.25 -5.67 27.83
N ARG A 259 0.24 -5.51 26.59
CA ARG A 259 1.37 -4.61 26.29
C ARG A 259 1.38 -4.13 24.85
N MET A 260 2.13 -3.04 24.65
CA MET A 260 2.44 -2.55 23.31
C MET A 260 3.41 -3.49 22.59
N LEU A 261 3.22 -3.63 21.30
CA LEU A 261 4.04 -4.46 20.40
C LEU A 261 5.03 -3.58 19.63
N SER A 262 6.31 -3.90 19.73
CA SER A 262 7.33 -3.31 18.87
C SER A 262 7.12 -3.71 17.39
N PRO A 263 7.66 -2.94 16.41
CA PRO A 263 7.57 -3.31 14.99
C PRO A 263 8.16 -4.70 14.67
N ALA A 264 9.21 -5.12 15.36
CA ALA A 264 9.80 -6.43 15.18
C ALA A 264 8.88 -7.56 15.66
N GLU A 265 8.26 -7.41 16.84
CA GLU A 265 7.30 -8.36 17.39
C GLU A 265 6.05 -8.49 16.51
N GLN A 266 5.58 -7.36 15.93
CA GLN A 266 4.45 -7.39 15.01
C GLN A 266 4.73 -8.31 13.82
N ARG A 267 5.97 -8.41 13.33
CA ARG A 267 6.36 -9.21 12.16
C ARG A 267 6.52 -10.70 12.46
N THR A 268 6.95 -11.06 13.64
CA THR A 268 7.32 -12.44 13.96
C THR A 268 6.21 -13.23 14.64
N ALA A 269 5.16 -12.54 15.14
CA ALA A 269 4.15 -13.12 16.03
C ALA A 269 4.77 -13.79 17.28
N CYS A 270 3.98 -14.52 18.03
CA CYS A 270 4.44 -15.30 19.18
C CYS A 270 3.76 -16.68 19.19
N GLY A 271 4.24 -17.61 20.02
CA GLY A 271 3.66 -18.95 20.17
C GLY A 271 2.21 -18.99 20.70
N ARG A 272 1.62 -17.82 20.99
CA ARG A 272 0.21 -17.67 21.42
C ARG A 272 -0.66 -17.03 20.34
N HIS A 273 -0.22 -17.08 19.09
CA HIS A 273 -0.94 -16.51 17.95
C HIS A 273 -2.23 -17.28 17.68
N LEU A 274 -3.33 -16.55 17.61
CA LEU A 274 -4.61 -17.03 17.09
C LEU A 274 -5.03 -16.11 15.92
N PHE A 275 -5.33 -16.67 14.77
CA PHE A 275 -5.79 -15.87 13.65
C PHE A 275 -7.08 -15.14 13.95
N ILE A 276 -7.28 -13.96 13.38
CA ILE A 276 -8.61 -13.38 13.24
C ILE A 276 -9.46 -14.41 12.49
N PRO A 277 -10.60 -14.86 13.05
CA PRO A 277 -11.34 -15.99 12.49
C PRO A 277 -11.72 -15.85 11.03
N ASP A 278 -12.05 -14.63 10.59
CA ASP A 278 -12.41 -14.33 9.19
C ASP A 278 -11.27 -14.55 8.18
N LEU A 279 -10.04 -14.77 8.64
CA LEU A 279 -8.88 -15.07 7.78
C LEU A 279 -8.73 -16.56 7.49
N ILE A 280 -9.51 -17.40 8.14
CA ILE A 280 -9.49 -18.85 7.95
C ILE A 280 -10.70 -19.24 7.09
N PRO A 281 -10.49 -20.03 6.02
CA PRO A 281 -11.56 -20.43 5.09
C PRO A 281 -12.41 -21.60 5.67
N GLY A 282 -12.94 -21.42 6.89
CA GLY A 282 -13.72 -22.42 7.60
C GLY A 282 -14.76 -21.78 8.50
N GLU A 283 -15.77 -22.58 8.88
CA GLU A 283 -16.77 -22.20 9.88
C GLU A 283 -16.23 -22.47 11.29
N VAL A 284 -16.27 -21.49 12.18
CA VAL A 284 -15.91 -21.69 13.60
C VAL A 284 -16.93 -22.61 14.23
N ILE A 285 -16.49 -23.76 14.75
CA ILE A 285 -17.34 -24.76 15.41
C ILE A 285 -17.08 -24.88 16.92
N ASP A 286 -15.89 -24.42 17.38
CA ASP A 286 -15.55 -24.34 18.79
C ASP A 286 -14.51 -23.23 19.02
N ALA A 287 -14.60 -22.52 20.15
CA ALA A 287 -13.69 -21.44 20.48
C ALA A 287 -13.47 -21.37 21.99
N GLY A 288 -12.21 -21.21 22.37
CA GLY A 288 -11.76 -20.99 23.75
C GLY A 288 -10.64 -19.97 23.80
N ASP A 289 -10.11 -19.72 25.00
CA ASP A 289 -9.07 -18.70 25.22
C ASP A 289 -7.76 -18.99 24.46
N ASP A 290 -7.46 -20.25 24.23
CA ASP A 290 -6.19 -20.72 23.64
C ASP A 290 -6.36 -21.46 22.32
N LEU A 291 -7.59 -21.67 21.84
CA LEU A 291 -7.83 -22.39 20.59
C LEU A 291 -9.10 -21.95 19.90
N VAL A 292 -9.10 -22.08 18.58
CA VAL A 292 -10.30 -21.94 17.74
C VAL A 292 -10.31 -23.11 16.76
N THR A 293 -11.42 -23.85 16.72
CA THR A 293 -11.59 -24.99 15.82
C THR A 293 -12.54 -24.64 14.68
N TYR A 294 -12.15 -24.99 13.49
CA TYR A 294 -12.86 -24.69 12.24
C TYR A 294 -13.29 -25.97 11.55
N ARG A 295 -14.47 -25.93 10.95
CA ARG A 295 -14.90 -26.91 9.94
C ARG A 295 -14.53 -26.36 8.56
N MET A 296 -13.64 -27.08 7.86
CA MET A 296 -13.19 -26.69 6.53
C MET A 296 -14.21 -27.09 5.45
N ALA A 297 -14.08 -26.54 4.24
CA ALA A 297 -14.99 -26.78 3.13
C ALA A 297 -15.06 -28.28 2.69
N ASP A 298 -13.99 -29.02 2.90
CA ASP A 298 -13.91 -30.48 2.62
C ASP A 298 -14.51 -31.35 3.75
N GLY A 299 -15.06 -30.72 4.80
CA GLY A 299 -15.63 -31.39 5.96
C GLY A 299 -14.63 -31.79 7.04
N SER A 300 -13.33 -31.59 6.81
CA SER A 300 -12.29 -31.78 7.84
C SER A 300 -12.38 -30.73 8.94
N THR A 301 -11.72 -30.99 10.07
CA THR A 301 -11.57 -30.02 11.13
C THR A 301 -10.11 -29.59 11.25
N TRP A 302 -9.90 -28.30 11.44
CA TRP A 302 -8.59 -27.74 11.76
C TRP A 302 -8.69 -26.86 13.01
N THR A 303 -7.71 -26.99 13.90
CA THR A 303 -7.65 -26.21 15.15
C THR A 303 -6.44 -25.32 15.14
N ASN A 304 -6.66 -24.01 15.24
CA ASN A 304 -5.64 -23.03 15.58
C ASN A 304 -5.43 -23.07 17.10
N ASP A 305 -4.39 -23.79 17.54
CA ASP A 305 -4.07 -23.97 18.96
C ASP A 305 -2.86 -23.12 19.33
N ALA A 306 -3.08 -22.11 20.16
CA ALA A 306 -2.02 -21.22 20.66
C ALA A 306 -1.05 -21.90 21.66
N ARG A 307 -1.28 -23.15 22.02
CA ARG A 307 -0.39 -23.96 22.88
C ARG A 307 0.55 -24.82 22.07
N SER A 308 0.23 -25.07 20.80
CA SER A 308 1.02 -25.88 19.87
C SER A 308 1.66 -24.99 18.81
N PRO A 309 2.97 -25.11 18.55
CA PRO A 309 3.65 -24.31 17.53
C PRO A 309 3.42 -24.82 16.08
N GLU A 310 2.48 -25.71 15.85
CA GLU A 310 2.24 -26.26 14.50
C GLU A 310 1.66 -25.21 13.56
N ALA A 311 2.19 -25.18 12.35
CA ALA A 311 1.96 -24.20 11.32
C ALA A 311 0.48 -24.11 10.88
N ALA A 312 0.07 -22.91 10.51
CA ALA A 312 -1.17 -22.68 9.78
C ALA A 312 -1.26 -23.57 8.53
N PRO A 313 -2.45 -24.04 8.15
CA PRO A 313 -2.62 -24.75 6.89
C PRO A 313 -2.20 -23.84 5.73
N CYS A 314 -1.35 -24.39 4.87
CA CYS A 314 -0.97 -23.73 3.60
C CYS A 314 -2.16 -23.68 2.65
#